data_87456070b7ada2445e0fb008f7de68db
#
_entry.id   87456070b7ada2445e0fb008f7de68db
#
_cell.length_a   1.000
_cell.length_b   1.000
_cell.length_c   1.000
_cell.angle_alpha   90.00
_cell.angle_beta   90.00
_cell.angle_gamma   90.00
#
_symmetry.space_group_name_H-M   'P 1'
#
loop_
_entity.id
_entity.type
_entity.pdbx_description
1 polymer ?
#
loop_
_entity_poly.entity_id
_entity_poly.type
_entity_poly.pdbx_seq_one_letter_code
_entity_poly.pdbx_strand_id
1 'polypeptide(L)'
;TLKRRIASISVIHKMKGHYLDTKHPIIMENLHGIKRVKGTNQSSKKPILINDLKLIINVIDEENQSEKRKIRDRAIILVGFSGGFRRSELVNIEYEDVEFVTEGVKIFVKRSKTDQSGEGMTKAIPHFINSNYCPVKSLNEWFNKSGIKSGKIFNISDKSVALIIKKYVSLAGLDANKYAGHSLRSGFATSTADAGAEERNIMAMTGHKTTQMVRRYIQEANLFKNNA
;
A
#
# COMPACT_ATOMS: atom_id res chain seq x y z
N THR A 1 -20.30 -3.85 -3.21
CA THR A 1 -20.87 -2.97 -4.27
C THR A 1 -22.32 -2.61 -4.02
N LEU A 2 -23.23 -3.53 -3.65
CA LEU A 2 -24.65 -3.21 -3.37
C LEU A 2 -24.81 -2.18 -2.24
N LYS A 3 -24.14 -2.37 -1.10
CA LYS A 3 -24.16 -1.38 -0.01
C LYS A 3 -23.75 0.03 -0.47
N ARG A 4 -22.73 0.14 -1.35
CA ARG A 4 -22.30 1.42 -1.89
C ARG A 4 -23.36 2.05 -2.81
N ARG A 5 -24.06 1.24 -3.61
CA ARG A 5 -25.18 1.73 -4.45
C ARG A 5 -26.33 2.23 -3.60
N ILE A 6 -26.72 1.49 -2.57
CA ILE A 6 -27.76 1.92 -1.63
C ILE A 6 -27.39 3.23 -0.95
N ALA A 7 -26.14 3.36 -0.49
CA ALA A 7 -25.65 4.61 0.09
C ALA A 7 -25.73 5.78 -0.90
N SER A 8 -25.33 5.57 -2.17
CA SER A 8 -25.44 6.60 -3.21
C SER A 8 -26.89 7.00 -3.50
N ILE A 9 -27.82 6.02 -3.54
CA ILE A 9 -29.25 6.28 -3.72
C ILE A 9 -29.78 7.10 -2.53
N SER A 10 -29.42 6.73 -1.29
CA SER A 10 -29.81 7.47 -0.09
C SER A 10 -29.37 8.93 -0.11
N VAL A 11 -28.13 9.20 -0.58
CA VAL A 11 -27.62 10.57 -0.72
C VAL A 11 -28.45 11.36 -1.73
N ILE A 12 -28.73 10.77 -2.91
CA ILE A 12 -29.54 11.42 -3.94
C ILE A 12 -30.97 11.71 -3.44
N HIS A 13 -31.60 10.75 -2.76
CA HIS A 13 -32.91 10.95 -2.14
C HIS A 13 -32.89 12.13 -1.17
N LYS A 14 -31.90 12.14 -0.25
CA LYS A 14 -31.74 13.24 0.71
C LYS A 14 -31.57 14.60 0.02
N MET A 15 -30.79 14.68 -1.05
CA MET A 15 -30.61 15.93 -1.81
C MET A 15 -31.91 16.43 -2.47
N LYS A 16 -32.84 15.53 -2.78
CA LYS A 16 -34.16 15.82 -3.35
C LYS A 16 -35.26 15.97 -2.30
N GLY A 17 -34.93 16.01 -1.01
CA GLY A 17 -35.90 16.14 0.08
C GLY A 17 -36.69 14.85 0.42
N HIS A 18 -36.26 13.70 -0.14
CA HIS A 18 -36.91 12.40 0.17
C HIS A 18 -36.14 11.64 1.23
N TYR A 19 -36.89 10.97 2.12
CA TYR A 19 -36.28 10.07 3.10
C TYR A 19 -36.17 8.65 2.55
N LEU A 20 -35.01 8.02 2.71
CA LEU A 20 -34.78 6.61 2.44
C LEU A 20 -34.11 5.96 3.65
N ASP A 21 -34.85 5.10 4.35
CA ASP A 21 -34.30 4.29 5.44
C ASP A 21 -33.50 3.11 4.87
N THR A 22 -32.19 3.27 4.81
CA THR A 22 -31.28 2.21 4.35
C THR A 22 -31.15 1.03 5.31
N LYS A 23 -31.67 1.18 6.55
CA LYS A 23 -31.72 0.13 7.58
C LYS A 23 -33.07 -0.58 7.65
N HIS A 24 -34.03 -0.19 6.81
CA HIS A 24 -35.34 -0.82 6.77
C HIS A 24 -35.21 -2.36 6.65
N PRO A 25 -35.99 -3.14 7.43
CA PRO A 25 -35.89 -4.61 7.48
C PRO A 25 -35.88 -5.25 6.09
N ILE A 26 -36.77 -4.84 5.19
CA ILE A 26 -36.82 -5.37 3.81
C ILE A 26 -35.47 -5.21 3.09
N ILE A 27 -34.81 -4.05 3.20
CA ILE A 27 -33.50 -3.81 2.56
C ILE A 27 -32.42 -4.69 3.20
N MET A 28 -32.43 -4.77 4.53
CA MET A 28 -31.42 -5.53 5.28
C MET A 28 -31.56 -7.04 5.06
N GLU A 29 -32.78 -7.57 5.08
CA GLU A 29 -33.03 -9.00 4.82
C GLU A 29 -32.65 -9.41 3.41
N ASN A 30 -33.04 -8.61 2.41
CA ASN A 30 -32.60 -8.85 1.03
C ASN A 30 -31.08 -8.83 0.89
N LEU A 31 -30.37 -7.86 1.53
CA LEU A 31 -28.92 -7.83 1.55
C LEU A 31 -28.31 -9.05 2.23
N HIS A 32 -28.92 -9.54 3.31
CA HIS A 32 -28.50 -10.76 4.01
C HIS A 32 -28.75 -12.01 3.15
N GLY A 33 -29.90 -12.11 2.50
CA GLY A 33 -30.24 -13.19 1.58
C GLY A 33 -29.22 -13.27 0.40
N ILE A 34 -28.94 -12.12 -0.23
CA ILE A 34 -27.94 -12.05 -1.31
C ILE A 34 -26.55 -12.47 -0.81
N LYS A 35 -26.16 -12.08 0.41
CA LYS A 35 -24.87 -12.51 0.98
C LYS A 35 -24.81 -14.02 1.22
N ARG A 36 -25.89 -14.63 1.69
CA ARG A 36 -25.95 -16.08 1.90
C ARG A 36 -25.80 -16.84 0.56
N VAL A 37 -26.53 -16.40 -0.46
CA VAL A 37 -26.51 -17.06 -1.78
C VAL A 37 -25.22 -16.82 -2.54
N LYS A 38 -24.69 -15.59 -2.57
CA LYS A 38 -23.50 -15.23 -3.36
C LYS A 38 -22.18 -15.38 -2.60
N GLY A 39 -22.24 -15.57 -1.29
CA GLY A 39 -21.07 -15.50 -0.42
C GLY A 39 -20.54 -14.07 -0.27
N THR A 40 -19.59 -13.91 0.63
CA THR A 40 -18.89 -12.64 0.86
C THR A 40 -17.38 -12.77 0.71
N ASN A 41 -16.91 -13.94 0.33
CA ASN A 41 -15.47 -14.18 0.16
C ASN A 41 -14.94 -13.33 -0.99
N GLN A 42 -14.06 -12.39 -0.66
CA GLN A 42 -13.35 -11.60 -1.65
C GLN A 42 -11.93 -12.17 -1.77
N SER A 43 -11.57 -12.61 -2.96
CA SER A 43 -10.17 -12.94 -3.28
C SER A 43 -9.32 -11.68 -3.05
N SER A 44 -8.64 -11.62 -1.92
CA SER A 44 -7.66 -10.56 -1.64
C SER A 44 -6.40 -10.83 -2.48
N LYS A 45 -5.74 -9.74 -2.87
CA LYS A 45 -4.43 -9.87 -3.52
C LYS A 45 -3.38 -10.26 -2.48
N LYS A 46 -2.42 -11.09 -2.90
CA LYS A 46 -1.32 -11.52 -2.03
C LYS A 46 -0.45 -10.35 -1.59
N PRO A 47 0.04 -10.34 -0.35
CA PRO A 47 1.13 -9.45 0.07
C PRO A 47 2.43 -9.81 -0.68
N ILE A 48 3.24 -8.82 -1.00
CA ILE A 48 4.63 -9.04 -1.42
C ILE A 48 5.44 -9.20 -0.13
N LEU A 49 5.82 -10.43 0.20
CA LEU A 49 6.66 -10.71 1.36
C LEU A 49 8.13 -10.41 1.07
N ILE A 50 8.99 -10.47 2.09
CA ILE A 50 10.42 -10.12 1.98
C ILE A 50 11.14 -10.94 0.90
N ASN A 51 10.84 -12.24 0.78
CA ASN A 51 11.45 -13.09 -0.25
C ASN A 51 10.99 -12.70 -1.66
N ASP A 52 9.70 -12.44 -1.86
CA ASP A 52 9.17 -11.94 -3.14
C ASP A 52 9.78 -10.57 -3.49
N LEU A 53 9.93 -9.68 -2.48
CA LEU A 53 10.55 -8.37 -2.65
C LEU A 53 11.99 -8.50 -3.16
N LYS A 54 12.78 -9.39 -2.57
CA LYS A 54 14.17 -9.64 -2.99
C LYS A 54 14.23 -10.14 -4.43
N LEU A 55 13.39 -11.09 -4.81
CA LEU A 55 13.29 -11.57 -6.20
C LEU A 55 12.95 -10.43 -7.17
N ILE A 56 11.97 -9.62 -6.82
CA ILE A 56 11.56 -8.47 -7.63
C ILE A 56 12.70 -7.46 -7.82
N ILE A 57 13.46 -7.15 -6.77
CA ILE A 57 14.57 -6.20 -6.86
C ILE A 57 15.71 -6.76 -7.72
N ASN A 58 16.05 -8.02 -7.57
CA ASN A 58 17.09 -8.66 -8.40
C ASN A 58 16.74 -8.61 -9.90
N VAL A 59 15.48 -8.91 -10.23
CA VAL A 59 15.00 -8.87 -11.61
C VAL A 59 15.03 -7.44 -12.19
N ILE A 60 14.79 -6.41 -11.38
CA ILE A 60 14.94 -5.01 -11.84
C ILE A 60 16.37 -4.73 -12.30
N ASP A 61 17.35 -5.22 -11.54
CA ASP A 61 18.77 -5.00 -11.83
C ASP A 61 19.21 -5.74 -13.11
N GLU A 62 18.65 -6.90 -13.39
CA GLU A 62 18.94 -7.74 -14.57
C GLU A 62 18.19 -7.31 -15.83
N GLU A 63 17.06 -6.60 -15.70
CA GLU A 63 16.19 -6.22 -16.81
C GLU A 63 16.91 -5.35 -17.85
N ASN A 64 16.68 -5.64 -19.13
CA ASN A 64 17.23 -4.83 -20.23
C ASN A 64 16.39 -3.56 -20.47
N GLN A 65 16.63 -2.55 -19.66
CA GLN A 65 15.98 -1.24 -19.76
C GLN A 65 16.95 -0.11 -19.36
N SER A 66 16.54 1.14 -19.57
CA SER A 66 17.41 2.28 -19.23
C SER A 66 17.68 2.33 -17.72
N GLU A 67 18.91 2.65 -17.35
CA GLU A 67 19.38 2.75 -15.97
C GLU A 67 18.49 3.68 -15.12
N LYS A 68 18.08 4.81 -15.71
CA LYS A 68 17.17 5.75 -15.04
C LYS A 68 15.83 5.09 -14.65
N ARG A 69 15.30 4.18 -15.48
CA ARG A 69 14.07 3.44 -15.14
C ARG A 69 14.30 2.42 -14.06
N LYS A 70 15.42 1.68 -14.10
CA LYS A 70 15.79 0.71 -13.06
C LYS A 70 15.83 1.37 -11.69
N ILE A 71 16.59 2.45 -11.57
CA ILE A 71 16.76 3.20 -10.33
C ILE A 71 15.42 3.73 -9.83
N ARG A 72 14.59 4.31 -10.72
CA ARG A 72 13.25 4.78 -10.35
C ARG A 72 12.35 3.66 -9.84
N ASP A 73 12.25 2.58 -10.59
CA ASP A 73 11.31 1.50 -10.29
C ASP A 73 11.72 0.75 -9.00
N ARG A 74 13.03 0.62 -8.78
CA ARG A 74 13.61 0.13 -7.54
C ARG A 74 13.25 1.03 -6.35
N ALA A 75 13.42 2.35 -6.48
CA ALA A 75 13.05 3.30 -5.44
C ALA A 75 11.54 3.25 -5.12
N ILE A 76 10.69 3.19 -6.15
CA ILE A 76 9.23 3.05 -5.99
C ILE A 76 8.87 1.81 -5.18
N ILE A 77 9.47 0.66 -5.48
CA ILE A 77 9.14 -0.61 -4.83
C ILE A 77 9.68 -0.64 -3.40
N LEU A 78 10.94 -0.28 -3.19
CA LEU A 78 11.57 -0.31 -1.86
C LEU A 78 10.94 0.72 -0.91
N VAL A 79 10.77 1.97 -1.35
CA VAL A 79 10.12 3.01 -0.53
C VAL A 79 8.66 2.67 -0.29
N GLY A 80 7.94 2.23 -1.34
CA GLY A 80 6.54 1.84 -1.24
C GLY A 80 6.29 0.71 -0.26
N PHE A 81 7.18 -0.29 -0.24
CA PHE A 81 7.16 -1.40 0.73
C PHE A 81 7.51 -0.90 2.13
N SER A 82 8.69 -0.33 2.33
CA SER A 82 9.24 -0.01 3.65
C SER A 82 8.44 1.08 4.40
N GLY A 83 7.82 2.02 3.67
CA GLY A 83 6.93 3.01 4.26
C GLY A 83 5.46 2.56 4.35
N GLY A 84 5.12 1.36 3.88
CA GLY A 84 3.74 0.88 3.85
C GLY A 84 2.78 1.84 3.13
N PHE A 85 3.24 2.48 2.05
CA PHE A 85 2.48 3.50 1.33
C PHE A 85 1.28 2.94 0.57
N ARG A 86 0.19 3.72 0.53
CA ARG A 86 -0.82 3.56 -0.53
C ARG A 86 -0.23 4.09 -1.84
N ARG A 87 -0.64 3.53 -2.99
CA ARG A 87 -0.16 3.99 -4.30
C ARG A 87 -0.32 5.48 -4.51
N SER A 88 -1.49 6.02 -4.13
CA SER A 88 -1.76 7.46 -4.25
C SER A 88 -0.91 8.30 -3.32
N GLU A 89 -0.55 7.81 -2.14
CA GLU A 89 0.39 8.48 -1.24
C GLU A 89 1.78 8.51 -1.89
N LEU A 90 2.26 7.36 -2.37
CA LEU A 90 3.60 7.21 -2.95
C LEU A 90 3.85 8.14 -4.15
N VAL A 91 2.90 8.25 -5.09
CA VAL A 91 3.06 9.10 -6.28
C VAL A 91 2.84 10.59 -6.01
N ASN A 92 2.32 10.93 -4.85
CA ASN A 92 2.11 12.31 -4.44
C ASN A 92 3.18 12.82 -3.45
N ILE A 93 4.22 12.04 -3.17
CA ILE A 93 5.38 12.54 -2.42
C ILE A 93 6.07 13.61 -3.28
N GLU A 94 6.31 14.76 -2.67
CA GLU A 94 7.07 15.85 -3.26
C GLU A 94 8.49 15.89 -2.68
N TYR A 95 9.42 16.52 -3.37
CA TYR A 95 10.82 16.66 -2.94
C TYR A 95 10.90 17.33 -1.56
N GLU A 96 10.07 18.33 -1.35
CA GLU A 96 9.96 19.13 -0.13
C GLU A 96 9.41 18.34 1.06
N ASP A 97 8.79 17.20 0.81
CA ASP A 97 8.26 16.30 1.83
C ASP A 97 9.30 15.30 2.35
N VAL A 98 10.51 15.28 1.77
CA VAL A 98 11.55 14.28 2.06
C VAL A 98 12.72 14.90 2.80
N GLU A 99 13.00 14.38 3.98
CA GLU A 99 14.14 14.78 4.82
C GLU A 99 15.04 13.56 5.07
N PHE A 100 16.28 13.60 4.56
CA PHE A 100 17.29 12.60 4.91
C PHE A 100 17.92 12.95 6.24
N VAL A 101 17.99 11.97 7.14
CA VAL A 101 18.60 12.08 8.47
C VAL A 101 19.60 10.94 8.67
N THR A 102 20.40 11.02 9.73
CA THR A 102 21.43 9.99 10.04
C THR A 102 20.83 8.58 10.15
N GLU A 103 19.63 8.47 10.72
CA GLU A 103 18.95 7.20 10.98
C GLU A 103 18.22 6.66 9.73
N GLY A 104 17.97 7.51 8.72
CA GLY A 104 17.20 7.10 7.54
C GLY A 104 16.60 8.25 6.74
N VAL A 105 15.33 8.11 6.38
CA VAL A 105 14.56 9.15 5.69
C VAL A 105 13.19 9.34 6.32
N LYS A 106 12.82 10.60 6.55
CA LYS A 106 11.47 11.00 6.94
C LYS A 106 10.72 11.49 5.72
N ILE A 107 9.49 11.02 5.55
CA ILE A 107 8.62 11.39 4.43
C ILE A 107 7.29 11.87 4.99
N PHE A 108 6.95 13.12 4.72
CA PHE A 108 5.67 13.69 5.12
C PHE A 108 4.59 13.38 4.08
N VAL A 109 3.51 12.75 4.51
CA VAL A 109 2.34 12.42 3.69
C VAL A 109 1.26 13.45 3.95
N LYS A 110 1.13 14.46 3.09
CA LYS A 110 0.20 15.61 3.24
C LYS A 110 -1.26 15.18 3.34
N ARG A 111 -1.67 14.17 2.56
CA ARG A 111 -3.06 13.67 2.55
C ARG A 111 -3.09 12.16 2.34
N SER A 112 -3.91 11.49 3.13
CA SER A 112 -4.23 10.09 2.92
C SER A 112 -5.75 9.89 2.75
N LYS A 113 -6.16 8.78 2.14
CA LYS A 113 -7.59 8.45 1.94
C LYS A 113 -8.38 8.43 3.26
N THR A 114 -7.73 8.21 4.38
CA THR A 114 -8.34 8.10 5.71
C THR A 114 -8.15 9.37 6.56
N ASP A 115 -7.37 10.32 6.07
CA ASP A 115 -7.13 11.60 6.71
C ASP A 115 -8.12 12.63 6.14
N GLN A 116 -9.25 12.77 6.81
CA GLN A 116 -10.31 13.72 6.42
C GLN A 116 -10.02 15.14 6.93
N SER A 117 -9.23 15.27 8.01
CA SER A 117 -8.83 16.55 8.59
C SER A 117 -7.65 17.19 7.84
N GLY A 118 -6.87 16.42 7.08
CA GLY A 118 -5.71 16.93 6.35
C GLY A 118 -4.50 17.22 7.22
N GLU A 119 -4.42 16.59 8.40
CA GLU A 119 -3.29 16.77 9.34
C GLU A 119 -1.98 16.19 8.78
N GLY A 120 -2.08 15.24 7.85
CA GLY A 120 -0.93 14.52 7.32
C GLY A 120 -0.31 13.55 8.32
N MET A 121 0.78 12.92 7.91
CA MET A 121 1.56 12.03 8.78
C MET A 121 2.99 11.91 8.29
N THR A 122 3.95 11.85 9.22
CA THR A 122 5.34 11.56 8.91
C THR A 122 5.59 10.06 8.99
N LYS A 123 6.24 9.51 7.96
CA LYS A 123 6.75 8.13 7.94
C LYS A 123 8.26 8.17 8.04
N ALA A 124 8.83 7.46 9.01
CA ALA A 124 10.25 7.30 9.19
C ALA A 124 10.70 5.92 8.67
N ILE A 125 11.58 5.90 7.70
CA ILE A 125 12.11 4.68 7.10
C ILE A 125 13.60 4.61 7.43
N PRO A 126 14.05 3.61 8.21
CA PRO A 126 15.45 3.49 8.63
C PRO A 126 16.35 2.99 7.49
N HIS A 127 17.65 3.17 7.64
CA HIS A 127 18.63 2.48 6.81
C HIS A 127 18.55 0.98 7.03
N PHE A 128 18.66 0.21 5.95
CA PHE A 128 18.78 -1.24 6.03
C PHE A 128 20.26 -1.63 5.98
N ILE A 129 20.64 -2.63 6.77
CA ILE A 129 22.01 -3.17 6.81
C ILE A 129 22.44 -3.63 5.41
N ASN A 130 21.58 -4.37 4.72
CA ASN A 130 21.86 -4.78 3.34
C ASN A 130 21.56 -3.62 2.39
N SER A 131 22.64 -3.02 1.87
CA SER A 131 22.57 -1.86 0.98
C SER A 131 21.80 -2.10 -0.33
N ASN A 132 21.75 -3.37 -0.82
CA ASN A 132 21.03 -3.70 -2.05
C ASN A 132 19.52 -3.58 -1.91
N TYR A 133 18.99 -3.68 -0.71
CA TYR A 133 17.55 -3.57 -0.43
C TYR A 133 17.22 -2.35 0.41
N CYS A 134 18.17 -1.42 0.58
CA CYS A 134 17.98 -0.23 1.40
C CYS A 134 17.11 0.80 0.66
N PRO A 135 15.91 1.13 1.19
CA PRO A 135 15.01 2.12 0.58
C PRO A 135 15.61 3.52 0.58
N VAL A 136 16.36 3.88 1.62
CA VAL A 136 17.00 5.20 1.77
C VAL A 136 18.06 5.39 0.71
N LYS A 137 18.96 4.40 0.53
CA LYS A 137 19.99 4.42 -0.52
C LYS A 137 19.34 4.51 -1.90
N SER A 138 18.33 3.69 -2.16
CA SER A 138 17.65 3.67 -3.46
C SER A 138 16.94 4.98 -3.78
N LEU A 139 16.33 5.64 -2.77
CA LEU A 139 15.71 6.95 -2.95
C LEU A 139 16.76 8.04 -3.23
N ASN A 140 17.89 8.02 -2.52
CA ASN A 140 18.99 8.95 -2.75
C ASN A 140 19.60 8.77 -4.15
N GLU A 141 19.81 7.53 -4.60
CA GLU A 141 20.26 7.22 -5.97
C GLU A 141 19.27 7.77 -7.02
N TRP A 142 17.96 7.64 -6.75
CA TRP A 142 16.94 8.22 -7.62
C TRP A 142 17.01 9.74 -7.67
N PHE A 143 17.19 10.43 -6.56
CA PHE A 143 17.34 11.89 -6.54
C PHE A 143 18.56 12.34 -7.34
N ASN A 144 19.71 11.69 -7.16
CA ASN A 144 20.92 11.98 -7.89
C ASN A 144 20.74 11.74 -9.41
N LYS A 145 20.11 10.62 -9.79
CA LYS A 145 19.92 10.24 -11.20
C LYS A 145 18.85 11.06 -11.90
N SER A 146 17.80 11.43 -11.19
CA SER A 146 16.68 12.21 -11.75
C SER A 146 16.98 13.69 -11.87
N GLY A 147 17.79 14.23 -10.95
CA GLY A 147 18.06 15.66 -10.81
C GLY A 147 16.88 16.47 -10.27
N ILE A 148 15.87 15.80 -9.68
CA ILE A 148 14.69 16.46 -9.10
C ILE A 148 15.11 17.28 -7.89
N LYS A 149 14.68 18.54 -7.86
CA LYS A 149 14.92 19.48 -6.75
C LYS A 149 13.64 20.15 -6.25
N SER A 150 12.48 19.85 -6.84
CA SER A 150 11.17 20.36 -6.41
C SER A 150 10.04 19.51 -6.99
N GLY A 151 8.87 19.53 -6.33
CA GLY A 151 7.65 18.87 -6.77
C GLY A 151 7.72 17.35 -6.69
N LYS A 152 6.88 16.64 -7.45
CA LYS A 152 6.71 15.19 -7.35
C LYS A 152 7.99 14.42 -7.66
N ILE A 153 8.42 13.57 -6.70
CA ILE A 153 9.63 12.75 -6.85
C ILE A 153 9.44 11.60 -7.85
N PHE A 154 8.21 11.08 -7.98
CA PHE A 154 7.85 10.08 -8.98
C PHE A 154 6.77 10.68 -9.90
N ASN A 155 7.16 11.21 -11.04
CA ASN A 155 6.22 11.79 -12.01
C ASN A 155 5.50 10.69 -12.81
N ILE A 156 4.69 9.89 -12.13
CA ILE A 156 3.89 8.80 -12.71
C ILE A 156 2.51 8.75 -12.05
N SER A 157 1.57 8.06 -12.70
CA SER A 157 0.25 7.83 -12.12
C SER A 157 0.26 6.68 -11.10
N ASP A 158 -0.72 6.65 -10.21
CA ASP A 158 -0.92 5.53 -9.27
C ASP A 158 -1.22 4.21 -10.00
N LYS A 159 -1.82 4.27 -11.20
CA LYS A 159 -2.00 3.12 -12.09
C LYS A 159 -0.66 2.59 -12.59
N SER A 160 0.28 3.48 -12.91
CA SER A 160 1.63 3.08 -13.34
C SER A 160 2.37 2.29 -12.27
N VAL A 161 2.23 2.65 -10.99
CA VAL A 161 2.80 1.86 -9.88
C VAL A 161 2.29 0.41 -9.90
N ALA A 162 0.99 0.22 -10.14
CA ALA A 162 0.42 -1.12 -10.22
C ALA A 162 0.95 -1.93 -11.42
N LEU A 163 1.19 -1.26 -12.55
CA LEU A 163 1.77 -1.89 -13.74
C LEU A 163 3.24 -2.25 -13.53
N ILE A 164 4.02 -1.38 -12.90
CA ILE A 164 5.41 -1.63 -12.51
C ILE A 164 5.49 -2.88 -11.62
N ILE A 165 4.67 -2.95 -10.56
CA ILE A 165 4.62 -4.11 -9.67
C ILE A 165 4.28 -5.38 -10.46
N LYS A 166 3.24 -5.36 -11.30
CA LYS A 166 2.83 -6.53 -12.09
C LYS A 166 3.92 -6.98 -13.05
N LYS A 167 4.62 -6.04 -13.71
CA LYS A 167 5.73 -6.33 -14.61
C LYS A 167 6.80 -7.13 -13.88
N TYR A 168 7.32 -6.62 -12.77
CA TYR A 168 8.43 -7.26 -12.08
C TYR A 168 8.03 -8.51 -11.31
N VAL A 169 6.80 -8.58 -10.80
CA VAL A 169 6.24 -9.83 -10.25
C VAL A 169 6.23 -10.92 -11.32
N SER A 170 5.80 -10.61 -12.55
CA SER A 170 5.78 -11.56 -13.66
C SER A 170 7.20 -11.98 -14.07
N LEU A 171 8.12 -11.04 -14.19
CA LEU A 171 9.52 -11.30 -14.52
C LEU A 171 10.23 -12.13 -13.43
N ALA A 172 9.84 -11.96 -12.17
CA ALA A 172 10.32 -12.77 -11.05
C ALA A 172 9.70 -14.20 -11.00
N GLY A 173 8.94 -14.60 -12.02
CA GLY A 173 8.30 -15.92 -12.09
C GLY A 173 7.07 -16.10 -11.19
N LEU A 174 6.55 -15.00 -10.62
CA LEU A 174 5.38 -15.01 -9.75
C LEU A 174 4.09 -14.75 -10.55
N ASP A 175 2.95 -15.28 -10.08
CA ASP A 175 1.66 -15.06 -10.73
C ASP A 175 1.17 -13.62 -10.53
N ALA A 176 1.36 -12.76 -11.53
CA ALA A 176 0.99 -11.34 -11.50
C ALA A 176 -0.51 -11.10 -11.24
N ASN A 177 -1.38 -12.10 -11.45
CA ASN A 177 -2.81 -11.97 -11.14
C ASN A 177 -3.09 -11.97 -9.64
N LYS A 178 -2.19 -12.53 -8.84
CA LYS A 178 -2.30 -12.57 -7.38
C LYS A 178 -1.83 -11.29 -6.70
N TYR A 179 -1.13 -10.40 -7.41
CA TYR A 179 -0.56 -9.17 -6.86
C TYR A 179 -1.21 -7.92 -7.47
N ALA A 180 -1.15 -6.83 -6.74
CA ALA A 180 -1.66 -5.53 -7.17
C ALA A 180 -0.89 -4.40 -6.45
N GLY A 181 -1.19 -3.16 -6.78
CA GLY A 181 -0.52 -2.03 -6.15
C GLY A 181 -0.72 -1.89 -4.62
N HIS A 182 -1.64 -2.64 -4.02
CA HIS A 182 -1.79 -2.71 -2.56
C HIS A 182 -0.88 -3.78 -1.93
N SER A 183 -0.26 -4.63 -2.74
CA SER A 183 0.57 -5.75 -2.28
C SER A 183 1.86 -5.32 -1.58
N LEU A 184 2.42 -4.15 -1.91
CA LEU A 184 3.57 -3.58 -1.19
C LEU A 184 3.18 -3.24 0.26
N ARG A 185 2.09 -2.52 0.44
CA ARG A 185 1.61 -2.11 1.77
C ARG A 185 1.16 -3.29 2.63
N SER A 186 0.42 -4.24 2.05
CA SER A 186 0.05 -5.46 2.75
C SER A 186 1.29 -6.29 3.08
N GLY A 187 2.25 -6.35 2.17
CA GLY A 187 3.54 -7.00 2.40
C GLY A 187 4.31 -6.42 3.57
N PHE A 188 4.43 -5.09 3.64
CA PHE A 188 5.01 -4.40 4.80
C PHE A 188 4.28 -4.80 6.09
N ALA A 189 2.95 -4.65 6.12
CA ALA A 189 2.17 -4.93 7.34
C ALA A 189 2.30 -6.40 7.80
N THR A 190 2.24 -7.36 6.87
CA THR A 190 2.39 -8.80 7.18
C THR A 190 3.81 -9.13 7.62
N SER A 191 4.84 -8.64 6.90
CA SER A 191 6.25 -8.91 7.25
C SER A 191 6.65 -8.28 8.59
N THR A 192 6.14 -7.08 8.89
CA THR A 192 6.39 -6.40 10.16
C THR A 192 5.69 -7.12 11.32
N ALA A 193 4.46 -7.60 11.09
CA ALA A 193 3.74 -8.43 12.05
C ALA A 193 4.45 -9.78 12.30
N ASP A 194 4.97 -10.41 11.22
CA ASP A 194 5.73 -11.66 11.30
C ASP A 194 7.03 -11.52 12.11
N ALA A 195 7.66 -10.34 12.02
CA ALA A 195 8.83 -9.96 12.81
C ALA A 195 8.50 -9.59 14.28
N GLY A 196 7.23 -9.65 14.70
CA GLY A 196 6.81 -9.41 16.09
C GLY A 196 6.62 -7.93 16.44
N ALA A 197 6.51 -7.03 15.48
CA ALA A 197 6.26 -5.62 15.78
C ALA A 197 4.87 -5.41 16.40
N GLU A 198 4.80 -4.49 17.33
CA GLU A 198 3.55 -4.11 17.99
C GLU A 198 2.51 -3.56 16.99
N GLU A 199 1.24 -3.90 17.22
CA GLU A 199 0.10 -3.49 16.41
C GLU A 199 0.07 -1.95 16.19
N ARG A 200 0.35 -1.17 17.24
CA ARG A 200 0.39 0.29 17.18
C ARG A 200 1.44 0.83 16.21
N ASN A 201 2.62 0.19 16.14
CA ASN A 201 3.70 0.60 15.24
C ASN A 201 3.34 0.34 13.77
N ILE A 202 2.70 -0.81 13.50
CA ILE A 202 2.17 -1.13 12.17
C ILE A 202 1.08 -0.12 11.79
N MET A 203 0.19 0.24 12.73
CA MET A 203 -0.86 1.24 12.51
C MET A 203 -0.27 2.61 12.21
N ALA A 204 0.73 3.06 12.97
CA ALA A 204 1.40 4.34 12.77
C ALA A 204 2.00 4.42 11.37
N MET A 205 2.77 3.42 10.93
CA MET A 205 3.39 3.42 9.61
C MET A 205 2.38 3.29 8.47
N THR A 206 1.35 2.48 8.65
CA THR A 206 0.35 2.25 7.59
C THR A 206 -0.78 3.28 7.60
N GLY A 207 -0.99 4.04 8.68
CA GLY A 207 -2.13 4.96 8.82
C GLY A 207 -3.47 4.23 8.83
N HIS A 208 -3.55 3.04 9.45
CA HIS A 208 -4.81 2.37 9.73
C HIS A 208 -5.46 2.96 10.98
N LYS A 209 -6.74 3.36 10.86
CA LYS A 209 -7.48 3.98 11.98
C LYS A 209 -8.05 2.95 12.97
N THR A 210 -8.12 1.67 12.60
CA THR A 210 -8.67 0.61 13.45
C THR A 210 -7.73 -0.56 13.55
N THR A 211 -7.63 -1.12 14.74
CA THR A 211 -6.85 -2.33 15.03
C THR A 211 -7.34 -3.53 14.22
N GLN A 212 -8.64 -3.63 13.98
CA GLN A 212 -9.24 -4.72 13.21
C GLN A 212 -8.65 -4.86 11.79
N MET A 213 -8.23 -3.74 11.17
CA MET A 213 -7.60 -3.78 9.84
C MET A 213 -6.19 -4.37 9.91
N VAL A 214 -5.45 -4.09 10.98
CA VAL A 214 -4.07 -4.60 11.18
C VAL A 214 -4.09 -6.04 11.66
N ARG A 215 -5.03 -6.43 12.52
CA ARG A 215 -5.18 -7.81 13.01
C ARG A 215 -5.31 -8.85 11.91
N ARG A 216 -5.88 -8.49 10.76
CA ARG A 216 -5.92 -9.40 9.60
C ARG A 216 -4.52 -9.75 9.09
N TYR A 217 -3.59 -8.80 9.08
CA TYR A 217 -2.20 -9.04 8.68
C TYR A 217 -1.45 -9.86 9.74
N ILE A 218 -1.72 -9.60 11.03
CA ILE A 218 -1.16 -10.37 12.14
C ILE A 218 -1.66 -11.82 12.10
N GLN A 219 -2.95 -12.03 11.87
CA GLN A 219 -3.54 -13.35 11.70
C GLN A 219 -2.92 -14.11 10.52
N GLU A 220 -2.74 -13.42 9.37
CA GLU A 220 -2.11 -14.00 8.17
C GLU A 220 -0.65 -14.39 8.46
N ALA A 221 0.12 -13.54 9.15
CA ALA A 221 1.50 -13.81 9.56
C ALA A 221 1.60 -14.99 10.53
N ASN A 222 0.61 -15.17 11.40
CA ASN A 222 0.62 -16.18 12.46
C ASN A 222 -0.13 -17.48 12.12
N LEU A 223 -0.61 -17.64 10.87
CA LEU A 223 -1.40 -18.82 10.47
C LEU A 223 -0.74 -20.17 10.79
N PHE A 224 0.59 -20.22 10.79
CA PHE A 224 1.36 -21.43 11.09
C PHE A 224 2.18 -21.32 12.39
N LYS A 225 2.01 -20.23 13.15
CA LYS A 225 2.67 -20.04 14.44
C LYS A 225 1.67 -20.36 15.56
N ASN A 226 2.11 -21.09 16.57
CA ASN A 226 1.32 -21.42 17.76
C ASN A 226 0.05 -22.23 17.48
N ASN A 227 0.09 -23.15 16.51
CA ASN A 227 -1.03 -24.04 16.18
C ASN A 227 -0.91 -25.42 16.85
N ALA A 228 0.03 -25.59 17.81
CA ALA A 228 0.21 -26.80 18.61
C ALA A 228 -0.18 -26.54 20.05
#